data_df53c0eed9bf8ac9f8f4eab95dc26715
#
_entry.id   df53c0eed9bf8ac9f8f4eab95dc26715
#
_cell.length_a   1.000
_cell.length_b   1.000
_cell.length_c   1.000
_cell.angle_alpha   90.00
_cell.angle_beta   90.00
_cell.angle_gamma   90.00
#
_symmetry.space_group_name_H-M   'P 1'
#
loop_
_entity.id
_entity.type
_entity.pdbx_description
1 polymer ?
#
loop_
_entity_poly.entity_id
_entity_poly.type
_entity_poly.pdbx_seq_one_letter_code
_entity_poly.pdbx_strand_id
1 'polypeptide(L)'
;MRLALEIYDLPGLPEIGIGDDLTAIIFAKFGDELHDGDIVAISSKIVSKAEGRAVPASERERAVAAETVRVVAEKTHALGMTRIVENRLGIVGAAAGVDSSNCQPGTVLLLPSDPDATAQAICTALRDKTGLDLGVLITDTLGRPWRAGHTDIAIGAAGFTVLDDMRGRPDAYGRPMEASITAVADEVAAAADLVKGKVSQCPVVVLRGLQKFVLSAQEDARSPHQNAARLIRPASEDMFRLGSAEAYAAGFAEGQSASSASLRTSDGDVGGALI
;
A
#
# COMPACT_ATOMS: atom_id res chain seq x y z
N MET A 1 -20.47 -19.65 -18.28
CA MET A 1 -19.96 -18.31 -18.64
C MET A 1 -18.44 -18.34 -18.50
N ARG A 2 -17.67 -17.90 -19.49
CA ARG A 2 -16.21 -17.87 -19.42
C ARG A 2 -15.83 -16.66 -18.58
N LEU A 3 -15.08 -16.85 -17.50
CA LEU A 3 -14.50 -15.76 -16.73
C LEU A 3 -13.30 -15.21 -17.52
N ALA A 4 -13.27 -13.90 -17.75
CA ALA A 4 -12.15 -13.20 -18.38
C ALA A 4 -11.84 -11.95 -17.54
N LEU A 5 -10.56 -11.59 -17.46
CA LEU A 5 -10.10 -10.32 -16.93
C LEU A 5 -9.61 -9.50 -18.11
N GLU A 6 -10.17 -8.31 -18.29
CA GLU A 6 -9.74 -7.31 -19.26
C GLU A 6 -9.17 -6.12 -18.52
N ILE A 7 -8.02 -5.62 -18.99
CA ILE A 7 -7.38 -4.43 -18.41
C ILE A 7 -7.06 -3.52 -19.58
N TYR A 8 -7.55 -2.30 -19.53
CA TYR A 8 -7.32 -1.32 -20.58
C TYR A 8 -7.00 0.05 -20.01
N ASP A 9 -6.17 0.77 -20.74
CA ASP A 9 -5.78 2.13 -20.41
C ASP A 9 -6.88 3.13 -20.75
N LEU A 10 -6.83 4.27 -20.08
CA LEU A 10 -7.69 5.42 -20.33
C LEU A 10 -6.79 6.60 -20.76
N PRO A 11 -6.45 6.68 -22.06
CA PRO A 11 -5.48 7.66 -22.55
C PRO A 11 -6.04 9.07 -22.64
N GLY A 12 -5.14 10.06 -22.65
CA GLY A 12 -5.49 11.45 -22.93
C GLY A 12 -6.04 12.22 -21.73
N LEU A 13 -5.69 11.80 -20.51
CA LEU A 13 -5.87 12.66 -19.33
C LEU A 13 -4.95 13.89 -19.46
N PRO A 14 -5.40 15.06 -19.01
CA PRO A 14 -4.55 16.25 -18.95
C PRO A 14 -3.43 16.08 -17.92
N GLU A 15 -2.42 16.94 -17.96
CA GLU A 15 -1.49 17.07 -16.84
C GLU A 15 -2.26 17.54 -15.61
N ILE A 16 -2.11 16.83 -14.49
CA ILE A 16 -2.82 17.13 -13.25
C ILE A 16 -2.05 18.16 -12.44
N GLY A 17 -2.75 19.20 -12.04
CA GLY A 17 -2.28 20.29 -11.18
C GLY A 17 -2.91 20.28 -9.79
N ILE A 18 -2.43 21.19 -8.95
CA ILE A 18 -2.94 21.35 -7.57
C ILE A 18 -4.40 21.80 -7.61
N GLY A 19 -5.26 21.10 -6.86
CA GLY A 19 -6.68 21.41 -6.73
C GLY A 19 -7.56 20.88 -7.85
N ASP A 20 -7.00 20.13 -8.81
CA ASP A 20 -7.80 19.51 -9.87
C ASP A 20 -8.76 18.45 -9.30
N ASP A 21 -9.99 18.47 -9.77
CA ASP A 21 -11.00 17.46 -9.45
C ASP A 21 -10.79 16.21 -10.30
N LEU A 22 -10.07 15.23 -9.76
CA LEU A 22 -9.79 13.97 -10.44
C LEU A 22 -11.07 13.24 -10.84
N THR A 23 -12.11 13.29 -10.01
CA THR A 23 -13.39 12.64 -10.32
C THR A 23 -14.04 13.27 -11.55
N ALA A 24 -14.10 14.60 -11.60
CA ALA A 24 -14.66 15.31 -12.74
C ALA A 24 -13.85 15.04 -14.02
N ILE A 25 -12.53 15.03 -13.94
CA ILE A 25 -11.64 14.76 -15.07
C ILE A 25 -11.82 13.32 -15.58
N ILE A 26 -11.81 12.32 -14.69
CA ILE A 26 -12.00 10.91 -15.05
C ILE A 26 -13.40 10.70 -15.64
N PHE A 27 -14.44 11.22 -14.99
CA PHE A 27 -15.81 11.07 -15.46
C PHE A 27 -16.05 11.75 -16.82
N ALA A 28 -15.58 12.99 -17.00
CA ALA A 28 -15.74 13.71 -18.26
C ALA A 28 -15.04 13.01 -19.43
N LYS A 29 -13.98 12.26 -19.16
CA LYS A 29 -13.21 11.60 -20.20
C LYS A 29 -13.68 10.17 -20.49
N PHE A 30 -14.10 9.44 -19.46
CA PHE A 30 -14.29 7.99 -19.52
C PHE A 30 -15.60 7.50 -18.90
N GLY A 31 -16.46 8.40 -18.42
CA GLY A 31 -17.71 8.02 -17.75
C GLY A 31 -18.59 7.09 -18.57
N ASP A 32 -18.67 7.32 -19.88
CA ASP A 32 -19.45 6.49 -20.81
C ASP A 32 -18.80 5.13 -21.13
N GLU A 33 -17.53 4.94 -20.81
CA GLU A 33 -16.80 3.69 -21.04
C GLU A 33 -16.82 2.75 -19.82
N LEU A 34 -17.22 3.27 -18.65
CA LEU A 34 -17.31 2.47 -17.42
C LEU A 34 -18.55 1.58 -17.46
N HIS A 35 -18.39 0.36 -16.95
CA HIS A 35 -19.45 -0.61 -16.82
C HIS A 35 -19.60 -1.05 -15.36
N ASP A 36 -20.78 -1.57 -15.06
CA ASP A 36 -21.07 -2.14 -13.75
C ASP A 36 -20.07 -3.24 -13.38
N GLY A 37 -19.51 -3.17 -12.19
CA GLY A 37 -18.49 -4.10 -11.70
C GLY A 37 -17.04 -3.81 -12.12
N ASP A 38 -16.77 -2.65 -12.76
CA ASP A 38 -15.40 -2.22 -13.09
C ASP A 38 -14.66 -1.73 -11.84
N ILE A 39 -13.34 -1.92 -11.83
CA ILE A 39 -12.43 -1.31 -10.85
C ILE A 39 -11.54 -0.30 -11.58
N VAL A 40 -11.57 0.95 -11.14
CA VAL A 40 -10.75 2.05 -11.66
C VAL A 40 -9.47 2.15 -10.83
N ALA A 41 -8.33 1.80 -11.41
CA ALA A 41 -7.03 1.87 -10.76
C ALA A 41 -6.30 3.17 -11.16
N ILE A 42 -5.92 3.96 -10.16
CA ILE A 42 -5.37 5.31 -10.27
C ILE A 42 -3.97 5.34 -9.68
N SER A 43 -2.99 5.91 -10.38
CA SER A 43 -1.65 6.12 -9.84
C SER A 43 -1.67 7.14 -8.71
N SER A 44 -1.00 6.84 -7.61
CA SER A 44 -0.78 7.76 -6.47
C SER A 44 -0.25 9.12 -6.91
N LYS A 45 0.57 9.17 -7.97
CA LYS A 45 1.22 10.39 -8.44
C LYS A 45 0.23 11.47 -8.88
N ILE A 46 -0.85 11.12 -9.57
CA ILE A 46 -1.83 12.13 -9.97
C ILE A 46 -2.68 12.59 -8.77
N VAL A 47 -2.94 11.71 -7.82
CA VAL A 47 -3.58 12.08 -6.55
C VAL A 47 -2.68 13.03 -5.77
N SER A 48 -1.40 12.71 -5.62
CA SER A 48 -0.40 13.58 -4.95
C SER A 48 -0.27 14.94 -5.61
N LYS A 49 -0.32 15.02 -6.94
CA LYS A 49 -0.31 16.30 -7.68
C LYS A 49 -1.56 17.11 -7.38
N ALA A 50 -2.74 16.49 -7.44
CA ALA A 50 -4.00 17.16 -7.14
C ALA A 50 -4.07 17.66 -5.68
N GLU A 51 -3.51 16.92 -4.74
CA GLU A 51 -3.41 17.31 -3.33
C GLU A 51 -2.28 18.31 -3.03
N GLY A 52 -1.47 18.70 -4.03
CA GLY A 52 -0.34 19.61 -3.82
C GLY A 52 0.80 19.01 -3.00
N ARG A 53 0.98 17.70 -3.05
CA ARG A 53 2.01 16.94 -2.30
C ARG A 53 3.39 16.96 -2.98
N ALA A 54 3.71 18.01 -3.74
CA ALA A 54 4.99 18.22 -4.36
C ALA A 54 5.86 19.15 -3.49
N VAL A 55 7.14 18.82 -3.34
CA VAL A 55 8.12 19.66 -2.65
C VAL A 55 9.38 19.82 -3.50
N PRO A 56 10.20 20.88 -3.29
CA PRO A 56 11.48 21.02 -3.98
C PRO A 56 12.40 19.81 -3.77
N ALA A 57 13.08 19.37 -4.83
CA ALA A 57 14.01 18.23 -4.74
C ALA A 57 15.15 18.46 -3.72
N SER A 58 15.51 19.74 -3.46
CA SER A 58 16.47 20.12 -2.42
C SER A 58 15.98 19.78 -1.00
N GLU A 59 14.68 19.63 -0.81
CA GLU A 59 14.07 19.27 0.48
C GLU A 59 13.76 17.77 0.62
N ARG A 60 14.17 16.95 -0.37
CA ARG A 60 13.86 15.51 -0.40
C ARG A 60 14.18 14.78 0.89
N GLU A 61 15.39 14.96 1.44
CA GLU A 61 15.80 14.26 2.67
C GLU A 61 14.97 14.69 3.88
N ARG A 62 14.59 15.96 3.95
CA ARG A 62 13.68 16.48 4.98
C ARG A 62 12.28 15.88 4.84
N ALA A 63 11.79 15.78 3.59
CA ALA A 63 10.49 15.17 3.31
C ALA A 63 10.47 13.68 3.67
N VAL A 64 11.52 12.92 3.30
CA VAL A 64 11.66 11.50 3.69
C VAL A 64 11.65 11.37 5.21
N ALA A 65 12.41 12.22 5.93
CA ALA A 65 12.44 12.17 7.38
C ALA A 65 11.07 12.48 8.00
N ALA A 66 10.32 13.45 7.46
CA ALA A 66 9.00 13.83 7.94
C ALA A 66 7.93 12.76 7.70
N GLU A 67 8.03 11.99 6.60
CA GLU A 67 7.12 10.90 6.27
C GLU A 67 7.53 9.56 6.94
N THR A 68 8.71 9.49 7.58
CA THR A 68 9.22 8.28 8.24
C THR A 68 8.70 8.18 9.67
N VAL A 69 8.06 7.06 9.98
CA VAL A 69 7.68 6.69 11.36
C VAL A 69 8.83 5.91 12.04
N ARG A 70 9.45 4.99 11.29
CA ARG A 70 10.48 4.11 11.80
C ARG A 70 11.45 3.69 10.70
N VAL A 71 12.74 3.62 11.01
CA VAL A 71 13.74 3.05 10.11
C VAL A 71 13.80 1.54 10.33
N VAL A 72 13.60 0.77 9.26
CA VAL A 72 13.61 -0.71 9.30
C VAL A 72 14.97 -1.26 8.91
N ALA A 73 15.60 -0.70 7.87
CA ALA A 73 16.92 -1.11 7.41
C ALA A 73 17.62 0.03 6.68
N GLU A 74 18.94 0.05 6.76
CA GLU A 74 19.82 0.96 6.03
C GLU A 74 20.93 0.18 5.34
N LYS A 75 21.27 0.61 4.12
CA LYS A 75 22.41 0.06 3.37
C LYS A 75 23.16 1.18 2.66
N THR A 76 24.45 1.33 3.03
CA THR A 76 25.37 2.22 2.32
C THR A 76 25.88 1.52 1.05
N HIS A 77 25.96 2.25 -0.05
CA HIS A 77 26.51 1.81 -1.33
C HIS A 77 27.23 2.97 -2.03
N ALA A 78 27.88 2.72 -3.14
CA ALA A 78 28.74 3.69 -3.83
C ALA A 78 27.99 5.00 -4.23
N LEU A 79 26.67 4.97 -4.40
CA LEU A 79 25.85 6.12 -4.80
C LEU A 79 25.14 6.80 -3.62
N GLY A 80 25.41 6.39 -2.38
CA GLY A 80 24.78 6.95 -1.18
C GLY A 80 24.24 5.90 -0.22
N MET A 81 23.13 6.20 0.44
CA MET A 81 22.48 5.33 1.40
C MET A 81 21.03 5.06 0.98
N THR A 82 20.63 3.80 0.96
CA THR A 82 19.23 3.40 0.83
C THR A 82 18.66 3.12 2.22
N ARG A 83 17.55 3.75 2.53
CA ARG A 83 16.75 3.50 3.74
C ARG A 83 15.46 2.82 3.38
N ILE A 84 15.16 1.73 4.06
CA ILE A 84 13.83 1.12 4.11
C ILE A 84 13.20 1.58 5.41
N VAL A 85 12.05 2.19 5.30
CA VAL A 85 11.36 2.81 6.43
C VAL A 85 9.88 2.44 6.42
N GLU A 86 9.27 2.44 7.58
CA GLU A 86 7.83 2.46 7.73
C GLU A 86 7.35 3.90 7.64
N ASN A 87 6.44 4.19 6.73
CA ASN A 87 5.87 5.51 6.56
C ASN A 87 4.59 5.69 7.38
N ARG A 88 4.00 6.89 7.35
CA ARG A 88 2.77 7.24 8.09
C ARG A 88 1.53 6.44 7.66
N LEU A 89 1.54 5.79 6.50
CA LEU A 89 0.49 4.88 6.04
C LEU A 89 0.70 3.44 6.53
N GLY A 90 1.78 3.17 7.30
CA GLY A 90 2.16 1.84 7.75
C GLY A 90 2.87 1.00 6.69
N ILE A 91 3.15 1.56 5.53
CA ILE A 91 3.82 0.86 4.42
C ILE A 91 5.32 0.88 4.65
N VAL A 92 5.95 -0.30 4.56
CA VAL A 92 7.39 -0.47 4.65
C VAL A 92 8.00 -0.46 3.25
N GLY A 93 8.80 0.56 2.97
CA GLY A 93 9.39 0.74 1.64
C GLY A 93 10.56 1.71 1.61
N ALA A 94 11.14 1.91 0.43
CA ALA A 94 12.26 2.82 0.25
C ALA A 94 11.79 4.28 0.34
N ALA A 95 12.60 5.11 1.00
CA ALA A 95 12.44 6.57 1.01
C ALA A 95 11.03 7.07 1.42
N ALA A 96 10.31 6.32 2.26
CA ALA A 96 8.95 6.62 2.73
C ALA A 96 7.92 6.84 1.59
N GLY A 97 8.18 6.38 0.36
CA GLY A 97 7.35 6.61 -0.82
C GLY A 97 7.63 7.96 -1.51
N VAL A 98 8.65 8.72 -1.10
CA VAL A 98 9.03 9.97 -1.77
C VAL A 98 9.71 9.65 -3.10
N ASP A 99 9.08 10.05 -4.22
CA ASP A 99 9.51 9.72 -5.58
C ASP A 99 9.79 10.99 -6.42
N SER A 100 10.79 10.89 -7.28
CA SER A 100 11.17 11.95 -8.24
C SER A 100 10.78 11.63 -9.69
N SER A 101 10.13 10.48 -9.94
CA SER A 101 9.72 10.08 -11.28
C SER A 101 8.38 10.72 -11.68
N ASN A 102 8.22 11.05 -12.97
CA ASN A 102 6.98 11.58 -13.54
C ASN A 102 6.42 12.83 -12.81
N CYS A 103 7.30 13.67 -12.27
CA CYS A 103 6.97 14.96 -11.70
C CYS A 103 7.76 16.09 -12.39
N GLN A 104 7.44 17.34 -12.08
CA GLN A 104 8.15 18.48 -12.65
C GLN A 104 9.65 18.42 -12.28
N PRO A 105 10.57 18.76 -13.21
CA PRO A 105 11.99 18.83 -12.90
C PRO A 105 12.27 19.72 -11.68
N GLY A 106 13.12 19.23 -10.78
CA GLY A 106 13.46 19.96 -9.54
C GLY A 106 12.45 19.76 -8.40
N THR A 107 11.47 18.86 -8.55
CA THR A 107 10.52 18.51 -7.48
C THR A 107 10.55 17.02 -7.18
N VAL A 108 10.00 16.65 -6.02
CA VAL A 108 9.66 15.27 -5.63
C VAL A 108 8.22 15.24 -5.14
N LEU A 109 7.57 14.08 -5.29
CA LEU A 109 6.21 13.84 -4.83
C LEU A 109 6.24 13.00 -3.55
N LEU A 110 5.43 13.38 -2.58
CA LEU A 110 5.08 12.57 -1.43
C LEU A 110 3.83 11.75 -1.76
N LEU A 111 3.57 10.70 -1.01
CA LEU A 111 2.32 9.94 -1.13
C LEU A 111 1.10 10.82 -0.78
N PRO A 112 -0.10 10.48 -1.29
CA PRO A 112 -1.34 11.15 -0.92
C PRO A 112 -1.52 11.23 0.59
N SER A 113 -2.25 12.23 1.06
CA SER A 113 -2.45 12.48 2.50
C SER A 113 -3.24 11.38 3.19
N ASP A 114 -4.33 10.98 2.59
CA ASP A 114 -5.18 9.86 3.00
C ASP A 114 -5.73 9.18 1.75
N PRO A 115 -4.98 8.20 1.19
CA PRO A 115 -5.37 7.57 -0.05
C PRO A 115 -6.66 6.76 0.05
N ASP A 116 -7.01 6.21 1.22
CA ASP A 116 -8.28 5.51 1.42
C ASP A 116 -9.46 6.49 1.38
N ALA A 117 -9.37 7.62 2.06
CA ALA A 117 -10.39 8.66 2.01
C ALA A 117 -10.55 9.23 0.60
N THR A 118 -9.44 9.43 -0.14
CA THR A 118 -9.47 9.89 -1.52
C THR A 118 -10.11 8.84 -2.43
N ALA A 119 -9.76 7.56 -2.29
CA ALA A 119 -10.39 6.47 -3.05
C ALA A 119 -11.90 6.40 -2.78
N GLN A 120 -12.31 6.54 -1.51
CA GLN A 120 -13.73 6.56 -1.14
C GLN A 120 -14.48 7.74 -1.75
N ALA A 121 -13.90 8.93 -1.72
CA ALA A 121 -14.51 10.12 -2.31
C ALA A 121 -14.70 9.99 -3.83
N ILE A 122 -13.67 9.52 -4.54
CA ILE A 122 -13.74 9.27 -5.99
C ILE A 122 -14.76 8.17 -6.31
N CYS A 123 -14.76 7.06 -5.56
CA CYS A 123 -15.68 5.95 -5.75
C CYS A 123 -17.14 6.40 -5.60
N THR A 124 -17.45 7.08 -4.51
CA THR A 124 -18.79 7.61 -4.24
C THR A 124 -19.24 8.55 -5.37
N ALA A 125 -18.40 9.51 -5.74
CA ALA A 125 -18.75 10.50 -6.75
C ALA A 125 -18.86 9.91 -8.18
N LEU A 126 -18.06 8.89 -8.53
CA LEU A 126 -18.23 8.16 -9.80
C LEU A 126 -19.52 7.35 -9.81
N ARG A 127 -19.85 6.65 -8.72
CA ARG A 127 -21.13 5.92 -8.57
C ARG A 127 -22.34 6.85 -8.69
N ASP A 128 -22.30 8.01 -8.02
CA ASP A 128 -23.38 9.01 -8.07
C ASP A 128 -23.59 9.55 -9.50
N LYS A 129 -22.52 9.72 -10.27
CA LYS A 129 -22.58 10.24 -11.64
C LYS A 129 -22.99 9.20 -12.67
N THR A 130 -22.59 7.94 -12.49
CA THR A 130 -22.80 6.87 -13.48
C THR A 130 -24.02 6.00 -13.15
N GLY A 131 -24.40 5.88 -11.88
CA GLY A 131 -25.36 4.91 -11.40
C GLY A 131 -24.85 3.47 -11.37
N LEU A 132 -23.55 3.25 -11.55
CA LEU A 132 -22.90 1.93 -11.60
C LEU A 132 -22.30 1.57 -10.25
N ASP A 133 -22.25 0.27 -9.94
CA ASP A 133 -21.44 -0.25 -8.85
C ASP A 133 -19.97 -0.36 -9.33
N LEU A 134 -19.10 0.48 -8.80
CA LEU A 134 -17.68 0.58 -9.19
C LEU A 134 -16.77 0.40 -7.99
N GLY A 135 -15.56 -0.11 -8.24
CA GLY A 135 -14.44 -0.04 -7.30
C GLY A 135 -13.43 1.04 -7.70
N VAL A 136 -12.74 1.63 -6.72
CA VAL A 136 -11.62 2.55 -6.95
C VAL A 136 -10.41 2.07 -6.16
N LEU A 137 -9.25 2.06 -6.82
CA LEU A 137 -7.98 1.65 -6.27
C LEU A 137 -6.92 2.72 -6.53
N ILE A 138 -6.23 3.17 -5.50
CA ILE A 138 -5.03 4.02 -5.63
C ILE A 138 -3.81 3.12 -5.43
N THR A 139 -2.87 3.17 -6.40
CA THR A 139 -1.70 2.30 -6.42
C THR A 139 -0.41 3.07 -6.36
N ASP A 140 0.60 2.48 -5.74
CA ASP A 140 1.97 2.96 -5.80
C ASP A 140 2.95 1.81 -6.01
N THR A 141 4.14 2.12 -6.53
CA THR A 141 5.14 1.11 -6.87
C THR A 141 6.05 0.81 -5.70
N LEU A 142 6.19 -0.46 -5.33
CA LEU A 142 6.99 -0.90 -4.20
C LEU A 142 8.01 -1.99 -4.58
N GLY A 143 9.23 -1.88 -4.04
CA GLY A 143 10.20 -2.97 -4.01
C GLY A 143 9.79 -4.01 -2.97
N ARG A 144 10.16 -5.27 -3.20
CA ARG A 144 9.79 -6.39 -2.31
C ARG A 144 11.03 -7.03 -1.70
N PRO A 145 11.06 -7.30 -0.38
CA PRO A 145 12.11 -8.11 0.22
C PRO A 145 12.25 -9.47 -0.49
N TRP A 146 13.49 -9.95 -0.61
CA TRP A 146 13.87 -11.23 -1.21
C TRP A 146 13.48 -11.46 -2.67
N ARG A 147 12.94 -10.45 -3.36
CA ARG A 147 12.60 -10.55 -4.78
C ARG A 147 13.14 -9.35 -5.54
N ALA A 148 13.72 -9.60 -6.70
CA ALA A 148 14.11 -8.54 -7.63
C ALA A 148 12.87 -7.93 -8.30
N GLY A 149 12.98 -6.64 -8.68
CA GLY A 149 11.93 -5.90 -9.35
C GLY A 149 10.94 -5.25 -8.39
N HIS A 150 10.13 -4.36 -8.97
CA HIS A 150 9.05 -3.64 -8.32
C HIS A 150 7.71 -4.20 -8.79
N THR A 151 6.67 -3.93 -8.04
CA THR A 151 5.28 -4.14 -8.43
C THR A 151 4.43 -3.03 -7.83
N ASP A 152 3.30 -2.72 -8.42
CA ASP A 152 2.35 -1.86 -7.74
C ASP A 152 1.66 -2.60 -6.61
N ILE A 153 1.34 -1.87 -5.56
CA ILE A 153 0.53 -2.29 -4.43
C ILE A 153 -0.64 -1.33 -4.24
N ALA A 154 -1.68 -1.78 -3.58
CA ALA A 154 -2.78 -0.95 -3.14
C ALA A 154 -2.36 -0.08 -1.95
N ILE A 155 -2.55 1.23 -2.07
CA ILE A 155 -2.33 2.18 -0.96
C ILE A 155 -3.60 2.91 -0.54
N GLY A 156 -4.66 2.85 -1.36
CA GLY A 156 -6.00 3.33 -1.08
C GLY A 156 -7.02 2.54 -1.87
N ALA A 157 -8.15 2.16 -1.26
CA ALA A 157 -9.18 1.34 -1.89
C ALA A 157 -10.58 1.68 -1.39
N ALA A 158 -11.57 1.57 -2.27
CA ALA A 158 -12.98 1.73 -1.93
C ALA A 158 -13.89 0.96 -2.91
N GLY A 159 -15.05 0.54 -2.42
CA GLY A 159 -16.11 -0.04 -3.25
C GLY A 159 -15.90 -1.48 -3.68
N PHE A 160 -14.88 -2.16 -3.19
CA PHE A 160 -14.65 -3.58 -3.50
C PHE A 160 -13.94 -4.31 -2.35
N THR A 161 -13.99 -5.63 -2.36
CA THR A 161 -13.34 -6.51 -1.38
C THR A 161 -11.82 -6.45 -1.53
N VAL A 162 -11.11 -5.92 -0.53
CA VAL A 162 -9.63 -5.81 -0.57
C VAL A 162 -8.92 -7.10 -0.16
N LEU A 163 -9.54 -7.87 0.74
CA LEU A 163 -9.06 -9.19 1.19
C LEU A 163 -10.17 -10.23 1.04
N ASP A 164 -9.96 -11.28 0.25
CA ASP A 164 -10.87 -12.44 0.20
C ASP A 164 -10.43 -13.49 1.22
N ASP A 165 -11.12 -13.52 2.35
CA ASP A 165 -10.86 -14.48 3.41
C ASP A 165 -11.56 -15.81 3.09
N MET A 166 -10.77 -16.79 2.71
CA MET A 166 -11.25 -18.15 2.39
C MET A 166 -11.14 -19.13 3.54
N ARG A 167 -10.71 -18.69 4.72
CA ARG A 167 -10.60 -19.56 5.90
C ARG A 167 -11.96 -20.14 6.25
N GLY A 168 -11.99 -21.43 6.56
CA GLY A 168 -13.21 -22.19 6.81
C GLY A 168 -13.98 -22.63 5.57
N ARG A 169 -13.70 -22.08 4.36
CA ARG A 169 -14.30 -22.59 3.12
C ARG A 169 -13.65 -23.92 2.73
N PRO A 170 -14.40 -24.89 2.17
CA PRO A 170 -13.84 -26.16 1.77
C PRO A 170 -12.91 -26.03 0.55
N ASP A 171 -11.80 -26.78 0.56
CA ASP A 171 -10.97 -27.02 -0.61
C ASP A 171 -11.68 -27.99 -1.60
N ALA A 172 -11.01 -28.33 -2.72
CA ALA A 172 -11.54 -29.26 -3.71
C ALA A 172 -11.81 -30.69 -3.17
N TYR A 173 -11.29 -31.03 -2.00
CA TYR A 173 -11.49 -32.30 -1.31
C TYR A 173 -12.42 -32.20 -0.10
N GLY A 174 -13.05 -31.04 0.10
CA GLY A 174 -13.98 -30.81 1.20
C GLY A 174 -13.33 -30.47 2.55
N ARG A 175 -12.01 -30.24 2.61
CA ARG A 175 -11.30 -29.87 3.84
C ARG A 175 -11.32 -28.34 4.02
N PRO A 176 -11.60 -27.82 5.24
CA PRO A 176 -11.58 -26.39 5.48
C PRO A 176 -10.17 -25.81 5.27
N MET A 177 -10.06 -24.71 4.54
CA MET A 177 -8.82 -23.94 4.41
C MET A 177 -8.54 -23.20 5.72
N GLU A 178 -7.30 -23.29 6.23
CA GLU A 178 -6.96 -22.73 7.55
C GLU A 178 -6.34 -21.33 7.49
N ALA A 179 -5.59 -21.04 6.42
CA ALA A 179 -4.76 -19.83 6.35
C ALA A 179 -4.92 -19.00 5.06
N SER A 180 -5.82 -19.39 4.14
CA SER A 180 -5.92 -18.78 2.82
C SER A 180 -6.67 -17.45 2.89
N ILE A 181 -5.94 -16.35 2.73
CA ILE A 181 -6.47 -14.99 2.53
C ILE A 181 -5.79 -14.40 1.31
N THR A 182 -6.57 -14.02 0.30
CA THR A 182 -6.04 -13.40 -0.92
C THR A 182 -6.07 -11.88 -0.78
N ALA A 183 -4.94 -11.23 -1.03
CA ALA A 183 -4.82 -9.78 -1.09
C ALA A 183 -5.31 -9.27 -2.46
N VAL A 184 -6.63 -9.27 -2.66
CA VAL A 184 -7.27 -8.96 -3.95
C VAL A 184 -6.84 -7.58 -4.45
N ALA A 185 -6.77 -6.57 -3.58
CA ALA A 185 -6.39 -5.23 -3.99
C ALA A 185 -4.94 -5.15 -4.50
N ASP A 186 -4.00 -5.90 -3.90
CA ASP A 186 -2.62 -5.95 -4.38
C ASP A 186 -2.52 -6.72 -5.71
N GLU A 187 -3.29 -7.80 -5.91
CA GLU A 187 -3.35 -8.50 -7.19
C GLU A 187 -3.89 -7.59 -8.30
N VAL A 188 -4.94 -6.81 -7.99
CA VAL A 188 -5.51 -5.82 -8.92
C VAL A 188 -4.51 -4.70 -9.21
N ALA A 189 -3.79 -4.20 -8.19
CA ALA A 189 -2.76 -3.17 -8.35
C ALA A 189 -1.62 -3.65 -9.26
N ALA A 190 -1.10 -4.85 -9.02
CA ALA A 190 -0.04 -5.44 -9.82
C ALA A 190 -0.48 -5.71 -11.26
N ALA A 191 -1.71 -6.17 -11.47
CA ALA A 191 -2.28 -6.37 -12.81
C ALA A 191 -2.45 -5.04 -13.56
N ALA A 192 -2.93 -3.99 -12.87
CA ALA A 192 -3.07 -2.65 -13.43
C ALA A 192 -1.73 -2.05 -13.90
N ASP A 193 -0.63 -2.30 -13.17
CA ASP A 193 0.71 -1.78 -13.52
C ASP A 193 1.23 -2.33 -14.86
N LEU A 194 0.82 -3.55 -15.26
CA LEU A 194 1.18 -4.14 -16.56
C LEU A 194 0.68 -3.29 -17.75
N VAL A 195 -0.43 -2.57 -17.58
CA VAL A 195 -1.03 -1.71 -18.61
C VAL A 195 -0.65 -0.25 -18.38
N LYS A 196 -0.69 0.26 -17.14
CA LYS A 196 -0.25 1.63 -16.83
C LYS A 196 1.18 1.89 -17.29
N GLY A 197 2.09 0.97 -16.97
CA GLY A 197 3.51 1.13 -17.24
C GLY A 197 4.12 2.37 -16.59
N LYS A 198 5.40 2.61 -16.86
CA LYS A 198 6.14 3.75 -16.28
C LYS A 198 6.25 4.96 -17.24
N VAL A 199 6.10 4.73 -18.53
CA VAL A 199 6.35 5.74 -19.58
C VAL A 199 5.17 5.96 -20.53
N SER A 200 4.08 5.23 -20.34
CA SER A 200 2.87 5.28 -21.20
C SER A 200 2.05 6.56 -21.01
N GLN A 201 2.35 7.37 -19.99
CA GLN A 201 1.55 8.54 -19.60
C GLN A 201 0.06 8.21 -19.34
N CYS A 202 -0.18 6.97 -18.89
CA CYS A 202 -1.51 6.46 -18.61
C CYS A 202 -1.67 6.17 -17.11
N PRO A 203 -2.00 7.20 -16.28
CA PRO A 203 -2.06 7.04 -14.84
C PRO A 203 -3.35 6.39 -14.33
N VAL A 204 -4.32 6.13 -15.22
CA VAL A 204 -5.61 5.52 -14.89
C VAL A 204 -5.88 4.36 -15.85
N VAL A 205 -6.25 3.22 -15.30
CA VAL A 205 -6.67 2.03 -16.05
C VAL A 205 -7.93 1.44 -15.44
N VAL A 206 -8.69 0.68 -16.24
CA VAL A 206 -9.88 -0.03 -15.80
C VAL A 206 -9.63 -1.53 -15.85
N LEU A 207 -10.06 -2.23 -14.81
CA LEU A 207 -10.08 -3.68 -14.75
C LEU A 207 -11.53 -4.15 -14.76
N ARG A 208 -11.89 -4.94 -15.77
CA ARG A 208 -13.23 -5.50 -16.00
C ARG A 208 -13.21 -7.00 -15.87
N GLY A 209 -14.28 -7.57 -15.33
CA GLY A 209 -14.38 -9.02 -15.11
C GLY A 209 -14.18 -9.42 -13.63
N LEU A 210 -14.11 -8.45 -12.73
CA LEU A 210 -13.93 -8.61 -11.30
C LEU A 210 -15.21 -8.33 -10.48
N GLN A 211 -16.39 -8.38 -11.11
CA GLN A 211 -17.69 -8.06 -10.48
C GLN A 211 -17.93 -8.77 -9.15
N LYS A 212 -17.41 -10.01 -9.01
CA LYS A 212 -17.56 -10.78 -7.76
C LYS A 212 -16.89 -10.14 -6.54
N PHE A 213 -16.00 -9.18 -6.77
CA PHE A 213 -15.31 -8.44 -5.71
C PHE A 213 -15.84 -7.03 -5.52
N VAL A 214 -16.52 -6.46 -6.53
CA VAL A 214 -17.12 -5.12 -6.43
C VAL A 214 -18.36 -5.21 -5.55
N LEU A 215 -18.50 -4.29 -4.62
CA LEU A 215 -19.59 -4.21 -3.68
C LEU A 215 -20.65 -3.25 -4.23
N SER A 216 -21.91 -3.63 -4.13
CA SER A 216 -23.00 -2.67 -4.32
C SER A 216 -22.92 -1.55 -3.26
N ALA A 217 -23.51 -0.40 -3.52
CA ALA A 217 -23.53 0.71 -2.57
C ALA A 217 -24.09 0.29 -1.19
N GLN A 218 -25.06 -0.65 -1.16
CA GLN A 218 -25.62 -1.17 0.08
C GLN A 218 -24.68 -2.11 0.83
N GLU A 219 -23.92 -2.94 0.11
CA GLU A 219 -22.93 -3.85 0.72
C GLU A 219 -21.73 -3.07 1.24
N ASP A 220 -21.28 -2.06 0.49
CA ASP A 220 -20.18 -1.18 0.87
C ASP A 220 -20.52 -0.42 2.17
N ALA A 221 -21.73 0.12 2.27
CA ALA A 221 -22.22 0.79 3.48
C ALA A 221 -22.28 -0.15 4.71
N ARG A 222 -22.48 -1.45 4.50
CA ARG A 222 -22.48 -2.47 5.57
C ARG A 222 -21.09 -3.02 5.90
N SER A 223 -20.11 -2.72 5.06
CA SER A 223 -18.73 -3.21 5.18
C SER A 223 -17.73 -2.03 5.21
N PRO A 224 -17.85 -1.10 6.17
CA PRO A 224 -17.17 0.21 6.14
C PRO A 224 -15.64 0.14 6.21
N HIS A 225 -15.06 -1.05 6.25
CA HIS A 225 -13.61 -1.26 6.38
C HIS A 225 -12.99 -1.95 5.17
N GLN A 226 -13.62 -1.87 3.99
CA GLN A 226 -13.01 -2.38 2.75
C GLN A 226 -12.09 -1.31 2.15
N ASN A 227 -10.95 -1.09 2.81
CA ASN A 227 -9.93 -0.10 2.45
C ASN A 227 -8.54 -0.72 2.48
N ALA A 228 -7.55 -0.05 1.88
CA ALA A 228 -6.18 -0.57 1.77
C ALA A 228 -5.45 -0.67 3.11
N ALA A 229 -5.85 0.10 4.13
CA ALA A 229 -5.28 -0.02 5.47
C ALA A 229 -5.42 -1.45 6.05
N ARG A 230 -6.40 -2.24 5.62
CA ARG A 230 -6.53 -3.66 5.99
C ARG A 230 -5.42 -4.57 5.48
N LEU A 231 -4.69 -4.15 4.45
CA LEU A 231 -3.54 -4.90 3.93
C LEU A 231 -2.32 -4.77 4.86
N ILE A 232 -2.30 -3.74 5.71
CA ILE A 232 -1.23 -3.53 6.67
C ILE A 232 -1.41 -4.51 7.84
N ARG A 233 -0.44 -5.40 8.02
CA ARG A 233 -0.46 -6.37 9.12
C ARG A 233 -0.27 -5.66 10.46
N PRO A 234 -1.08 -5.98 11.49
CA PRO A 234 -0.85 -5.47 12.83
C PRO A 234 0.56 -5.82 13.32
N ALA A 235 1.23 -4.88 13.97
CA ALA A 235 2.62 -5.05 14.42
C ALA A 235 2.81 -6.27 15.35
N SER A 236 1.79 -6.62 16.14
CA SER A 236 1.80 -7.79 17.03
C SER A 236 1.70 -9.13 16.29
N GLU A 237 1.26 -9.12 15.03
CA GLU A 237 1.05 -10.32 14.21
C GLU A 237 2.11 -10.43 13.10
N ASP A 238 2.99 -9.43 12.96
CA ASP A 238 3.97 -9.39 11.88
C ASP A 238 5.31 -9.98 12.34
N MET A 239 5.63 -11.18 11.86
CA MET A 239 6.91 -11.86 12.12
C MET A 239 8.10 -11.10 11.52
N PHE A 240 7.88 -10.22 10.56
CA PHE A 240 8.91 -9.42 9.90
C PHE A 240 8.91 -7.95 10.35
N ARG A 241 8.24 -7.69 11.48
CA ARG A 241 8.09 -6.33 12.03
C ARG A 241 9.41 -5.63 12.24
N LEU A 242 10.41 -6.35 12.75
CA LEU A 242 11.75 -5.83 13.00
C LEU A 242 12.63 -6.00 11.77
N GLY A 243 13.38 -4.96 11.42
CA GLY A 243 14.51 -5.09 10.50
C GLY A 243 15.64 -5.91 11.13
N SER A 244 16.55 -6.45 10.31
CA SER A 244 17.65 -7.29 10.81
C SER A 244 18.53 -6.58 11.85
N ALA A 245 18.79 -5.28 11.68
CA ALA A 245 19.57 -4.49 12.64
C ALA A 245 18.81 -4.28 13.96
N GLU A 246 17.52 -4.00 13.90
CA GLU A 246 16.68 -3.86 15.10
C GLU A 246 16.56 -5.17 15.86
N ALA A 247 16.31 -6.29 15.15
CA ALA A 247 16.23 -7.62 15.76
C ALA A 247 17.54 -8.04 16.43
N TYR A 248 18.68 -7.76 15.77
CA TYR A 248 20.00 -8.00 16.34
C TYR A 248 20.23 -7.18 17.60
N ALA A 249 19.93 -5.87 17.57
CA ALA A 249 20.13 -4.98 18.72
C ALA A 249 19.23 -5.39 19.90
N ALA A 250 17.98 -5.75 19.65
CA ALA A 250 17.04 -6.23 20.67
C ALA A 250 17.55 -7.52 21.33
N GLY A 251 17.91 -8.53 20.51
CA GLY A 251 18.45 -9.80 21.04
C GLY A 251 19.75 -9.63 21.80
N PHE A 252 20.63 -8.72 21.37
CA PHE A 252 21.88 -8.41 22.08
C PHE A 252 21.60 -7.77 23.45
N ALA A 253 20.67 -6.82 23.54
CA ALA A 253 20.28 -6.18 24.79
C ALA A 253 19.64 -7.18 25.77
N GLU A 254 18.79 -8.08 25.29
CA GLU A 254 18.20 -9.16 26.10
C GLU A 254 19.27 -10.10 26.64
N GLY A 255 20.21 -10.50 25.78
CA GLY A 255 21.35 -11.35 26.18
C GLY A 255 22.24 -10.72 27.28
N GLN A 256 22.52 -9.42 27.18
CA GLN A 256 23.25 -8.68 28.21
C GLN A 256 22.46 -8.62 29.52
N SER A 257 21.18 -8.39 29.48
CA SER A 257 20.30 -8.32 30.65
C SER A 257 20.22 -9.67 31.37
N ALA A 258 20.09 -10.76 30.63
CA ALA A 258 20.08 -12.13 31.16
C ALA A 258 21.41 -12.50 31.82
N SER A 259 22.55 -12.15 31.20
CA SER A 259 23.89 -12.37 31.78
C SER A 259 24.10 -11.59 33.10
N SER A 260 23.63 -10.35 33.15
CA SER A 260 23.72 -9.50 34.34
C SER A 260 22.84 -10.02 35.49
N ALA A 261 21.67 -10.60 35.17
CA ALA A 261 20.78 -11.22 36.15
C ALA A 261 21.41 -12.51 36.74
N SER A 262 22.04 -13.34 35.90
CA SER A 262 22.70 -14.59 36.36
C SER A 262 23.93 -14.33 37.25
N LEU A 263 24.67 -13.28 37.00
CA LEU A 263 25.80 -12.87 37.84
C LEU A 263 25.35 -12.37 39.23
N ARG A 264 24.21 -11.73 39.36
CA ARG A 264 23.66 -11.27 40.64
C ARG A 264 23.12 -12.40 41.50
N THR A 265 22.66 -13.48 40.90
CA THR A 265 22.19 -14.67 41.65
C THR A 265 23.34 -15.55 42.14
N SER A 266 24.51 -15.50 41.47
CA SER A 266 25.71 -16.28 41.92
C SER A 266 26.46 -15.62 43.09
N ASP A 267 26.34 -14.30 43.30
CA ASP A 267 26.99 -13.59 44.42
C ASP A 267 26.15 -13.62 45.73
N GLY A 268 24.91 -14.15 45.69
CA GLY A 268 24.01 -14.21 46.84
C GLY A 268 24.14 -15.45 47.73
N ASP A 269 24.93 -16.48 47.33
CA ASP A 269 24.97 -17.76 48.05
C ASP A 269 26.36 -18.10 48.62
N VAL A 270 27.14 -17.09 49.08
CA VAL A 270 28.37 -17.31 49.85
C VAL A 270 28.24 -16.60 51.17
N GLY A 271 27.39 -17.09 52.04
CA GLY A 271 27.24 -16.55 53.40
C GLY A 271 26.46 -17.45 54.31
N GLY A 272 27.13 -18.42 54.91
CA GLY A 272 26.55 -19.07 56.08
C GLY A 272 26.75 -20.55 56.24
N ALA A 273 27.97 -20.96 56.56
CA ALA A 273 28.18 -22.14 57.40
C ALA A 273 29.55 -22.09 58.03
N LEU A 274 29.64 -21.41 59.16
CA LEU A 274 30.67 -21.62 60.16
C LEU A 274 29.97 -21.54 61.54
N ILE A 275 29.66 -22.67 62.07
CA ILE A 275 29.92 -23.17 63.47
C ILE A 275 29.19 -24.52 63.59
#